data_06a99c8d142d6871a9bdc996998e79c6
#
_entry.id   06a99c8d142d6871a9bdc996998e79c6
#
_cell.length_a   1.000
_cell.length_b   1.000
_cell.length_c   1.000
_cell.angle_alpha   90.00
_cell.angle_beta   90.00
_cell.angle_gamma   90.00
#
_symmetry.space_group_name_H-M   'P 1'
#
loop_
_entity.id
_entity.type
_entity.pdbx_description
1 polymer ?
#
loop_
_entity_poly.entity_id
_entity_poly.type
_entity_poly.pdbx_seq_one_letter_code
_entity_poly.pdbx_strand_id
1 'polypeptide(L)'
;MTKQSVASFSWCHDAAQEDALCKLYLDNISPDYISHSELQGERAESPGNWRADLPEVIRGEIRAALSHDWAHGDSSLLAVATVDGAIVGMALVSIDTRQRAAKSFAALDDLVLHPDARGSGTGTALVEWVAGELRSHGIARLFLECGAHNLNAQQFFKGRGFQQVSVVMLRDLDDKDADGEGARHG
;
A
#
# COMPACT_ATOMS: atom_id res chain seq x y z
N MET A 1 11.40 -15.84 -31.09
CA MET A 1 10.09 -15.48 -30.45
C MET A 1 10.29 -15.65 -28.97
N THR A 2 10.51 -14.56 -28.26
CA THR A 2 10.61 -14.55 -26.77
C THR A 2 9.24 -14.89 -26.22
N LYS A 3 9.14 -16.00 -25.48
CA LYS A 3 7.92 -16.38 -24.77
C LYS A 3 7.64 -15.28 -23.75
N GLN A 4 6.60 -14.51 -23.94
CA GLN A 4 6.19 -13.49 -22.98
C GLN A 4 5.68 -14.24 -21.76
N SER A 5 6.44 -14.20 -20.65
CA SER A 5 6.04 -14.81 -19.41
C SER A 5 4.81 -14.08 -18.86
N VAL A 6 3.75 -14.83 -18.60
CA VAL A 6 2.48 -14.29 -18.10
C VAL A 6 2.53 -14.28 -16.59
N ALA A 7 2.21 -13.13 -15.97
CA ALA A 7 2.09 -13.05 -14.53
C ALA A 7 0.87 -13.83 -14.04
N SER A 8 1.02 -14.55 -12.93
CA SER A 8 -0.06 -15.16 -12.16
C SER A 8 -0.26 -14.41 -10.85
N PHE A 9 -1.49 -14.43 -10.32
CA PHE A 9 -1.87 -13.72 -9.12
C PHE A 9 -2.51 -14.67 -8.12
N SER A 10 -2.20 -14.50 -6.85
CA SER A 10 -2.80 -15.29 -5.77
C SER A 10 -2.69 -14.55 -4.44
N TRP A 11 -3.57 -14.90 -3.50
CA TRP A 11 -3.35 -14.59 -2.09
C TRP A 11 -2.18 -15.43 -1.58
N CYS A 12 -1.29 -14.82 -0.82
CA CYS A 12 -0.09 -15.45 -0.29
C CYS A 12 -0.27 -15.78 1.21
N HIS A 13 -0.10 -17.04 1.56
CA HIS A 13 -0.13 -17.53 2.95
C HIS A 13 1.15 -18.32 3.30
N ASP A 14 2.14 -18.29 2.42
CA ASP A 14 3.40 -18.99 2.61
C ASP A 14 4.39 -18.15 3.42
N ALA A 15 4.55 -18.49 4.69
CA ALA A 15 5.48 -17.79 5.59
C ALA A 15 6.94 -17.84 5.11
N ALA A 16 7.32 -18.80 4.25
CA ALA A 16 8.66 -18.85 3.67
C ALA A 16 8.95 -17.66 2.72
N GLN A 17 7.92 -16.95 2.27
CA GLN A 17 8.06 -15.77 1.40
C GLN A 17 8.30 -14.46 2.16
N GLU A 18 8.25 -14.46 3.51
CA GLU A 18 8.38 -13.25 4.34
C GLU A 18 9.61 -12.40 3.96
N ASP A 19 10.78 -13.01 3.91
CA ASP A 19 12.02 -12.28 3.61
C ASP A 19 12.04 -11.69 2.20
N ALA A 20 11.53 -12.45 1.20
CA ALA A 20 11.47 -11.99 -0.18
C ALA A 20 10.48 -10.82 -0.34
N LEU A 21 9.34 -10.87 0.36
CA LEU A 21 8.33 -9.82 0.36
C LEU A 21 8.81 -8.56 1.06
N CYS A 22 9.46 -8.70 2.24
CA CYS A 22 10.08 -7.57 2.94
C CYS A 22 11.14 -6.88 2.05
N LYS A 23 12.00 -7.67 1.41
CA LYS A 23 13.01 -7.14 0.50
C LYS A 23 12.37 -6.43 -0.68
N LEU A 24 11.36 -7.03 -1.32
CA LEU A 24 10.64 -6.41 -2.44
C LEU A 24 10.05 -5.06 -2.02
N TYR A 25 9.45 -4.97 -0.83
CA TYR A 25 8.87 -3.75 -0.31
C TYR A 25 9.95 -2.68 -0.10
N LEU A 26 10.92 -2.96 0.78
CA LEU A 26 11.92 -2.00 1.23
C LEU A 26 12.83 -1.48 0.10
N ASP A 27 13.16 -2.31 -0.87
CA ASP A 27 13.99 -1.92 -2.01
C ASP A 27 13.25 -1.02 -3.03
N ASN A 28 11.93 -0.94 -2.95
CA ASN A 28 11.13 -0.35 -4.03
C ASN A 28 10.20 0.79 -3.60
N ILE A 29 10.25 1.20 -2.34
CA ILE A 29 9.56 2.38 -1.85
C ILE A 29 10.49 3.60 -1.84
N SER A 30 9.92 4.79 -1.93
CA SER A 30 10.63 6.07 -1.77
C SER A 30 9.88 6.96 -0.78
N PRO A 31 10.49 8.04 -0.27
CA PRO A 31 9.78 9.00 0.58
C PRO A 31 8.51 9.59 -0.03
N ASP A 32 8.40 9.65 -1.36
CA ASP A 32 7.17 10.10 -2.03
C ASP A 32 5.96 9.18 -1.79
N TYR A 33 6.22 7.95 -1.32
CA TYR A 33 5.18 6.98 -0.95
C TYR A 33 4.42 7.40 0.32
N ILE A 34 5.08 8.17 1.21
CA ILE A 34 4.52 8.56 2.51
C ILE A 34 3.23 9.36 2.33
N SER A 35 2.16 8.84 2.88
CA SER A 35 0.84 9.45 2.95
C SER A 35 0.40 9.66 4.40
N HIS A 36 -0.84 10.03 4.61
CA HIS A 36 -1.42 10.21 5.93
C HIS A 36 -1.39 8.92 6.77
N SER A 37 -1.63 7.77 6.16
CA SER A 37 -1.62 6.49 6.87
C SER A 37 -0.24 6.10 7.40
N GLU A 38 0.83 6.37 6.66
CA GLU A 38 2.20 6.14 7.14
C GLU A 38 2.57 7.07 8.29
N LEU A 39 2.09 8.33 8.23
CA LEU A 39 2.36 9.34 9.27
C LEU A 39 1.55 9.08 10.55
N GLN A 40 0.35 8.55 10.46
CA GLN A 40 -0.45 8.17 11.62
C GLN A 40 -0.09 6.81 12.20
N GLY A 41 0.50 5.95 11.37
CA GLY A 41 0.96 4.63 11.75
C GLY A 41 2.39 4.65 12.30
N GLU A 42 3.02 3.50 12.23
CA GLU A 42 4.38 3.31 12.76
C GLU A 42 5.46 3.33 11.66
N ARG A 43 5.13 3.78 10.42
CA ARG A 43 6.02 3.66 9.27
C ARG A 43 6.85 4.92 9.04
N ALA A 44 6.29 6.12 9.20
CA ALA A 44 6.97 7.38 8.91
C ALA A 44 7.04 8.29 10.13
N GLU A 45 8.16 9.04 10.23
CA GLU A 45 8.38 10.00 11.28
C GLU A 45 7.87 11.40 10.91
N SER A 46 8.01 11.77 9.63
CA SER A 46 7.57 13.04 9.08
C SER A 46 7.37 12.93 7.58
N PRO A 47 6.73 13.91 6.91
CA PRO A 47 6.66 13.94 5.46
C PRO A 47 8.07 13.86 4.84
N GLY A 48 8.32 12.82 4.05
CA GLY A 48 9.60 12.57 3.41
C GLY A 48 10.61 11.75 4.22
N ASN A 49 10.32 11.37 5.48
CA ASN A 49 11.23 10.59 6.31
C ASN A 49 10.56 9.34 6.88
N TRP A 50 11.09 8.19 6.49
CA TRP A 50 10.75 6.91 7.10
C TRP A 50 11.34 6.80 8.50
N ARG A 51 10.69 6.07 9.39
CA ARG A 51 11.26 5.71 10.70
C ARG A 51 12.43 4.76 10.52
N ALA A 52 13.37 4.81 11.47
CA ALA A 52 14.55 3.95 11.45
C ALA A 52 14.21 2.45 11.60
N ASP A 53 13.11 2.14 12.30
CA ASP A 53 12.61 0.78 12.55
C ASP A 53 11.59 0.32 11.51
N LEU A 54 11.44 1.04 10.38
CA LEU A 54 10.54 0.64 9.28
C LEU A 54 10.70 -0.83 8.84
N PRO A 55 11.93 -1.40 8.73
CA PRO A 55 12.07 -2.80 8.33
C PRO A 55 11.39 -3.78 9.27
N GLU A 56 11.41 -3.53 10.56
CA GLU A 56 10.77 -4.34 11.61
C GLU A 56 9.25 -4.20 11.54
N VAL A 57 8.76 -2.98 11.34
CA VAL A 57 7.32 -2.69 11.17
C VAL A 57 6.78 -3.44 9.96
N ILE A 58 7.39 -3.27 8.78
CA ILE A 58 6.98 -3.95 7.54
C ILE A 58 7.02 -5.47 7.69
N ARG A 59 8.04 -6.01 8.35
CA ARG A 59 8.11 -7.45 8.61
C ARG A 59 6.94 -7.93 9.46
N GLY A 60 6.58 -7.18 10.50
CA GLY A 60 5.42 -7.48 11.35
C GLY A 60 4.11 -7.49 10.56
N GLU A 61 3.88 -6.49 9.73
CA GLU A 61 2.67 -6.38 8.90
C GLU A 61 2.58 -7.47 7.83
N ILE A 62 3.67 -7.76 7.13
CA ILE A 62 3.72 -8.85 6.14
C ILE A 62 3.47 -10.18 6.82
N ARG A 63 4.09 -10.45 7.97
CA ARG A 63 3.88 -11.68 8.74
C ARG A 63 2.43 -11.83 9.19
N ALA A 64 1.81 -10.76 9.66
CA ALA A 64 0.40 -10.75 10.03
C ALA A 64 -0.48 -11.08 8.81
N ALA A 65 -0.24 -10.42 7.67
CA ALA A 65 -1.01 -10.64 6.45
C ALA A 65 -0.85 -12.07 5.89
N LEU A 66 0.35 -12.67 5.98
CA LEU A 66 0.59 -14.07 5.60
C LEU A 66 -0.19 -15.06 6.46
N SER A 67 -0.54 -14.71 7.70
CA SER A 67 -1.28 -15.57 8.63
C SER A 67 -2.80 -15.40 8.54
N HIS A 68 -3.30 -14.40 7.82
CA HIS A 68 -4.72 -14.09 7.71
C HIS A 68 -5.33 -14.62 6.41
N ASP A 69 -6.62 -14.92 6.46
CA ASP A 69 -7.45 -15.27 5.32
C ASP A 69 -8.82 -14.57 5.42
N TRP A 70 -9.70 -14.84 4.46
CA TRP A 70 -11.05 -14.29 4.41
C TRP A 70 -11.95 -14.65 5.61
N ALA A 71 -11.59 -15.66 6.39
CA ALA A 71 -12.36 -16.09 7.56
C ALA A 71 -12.11 -15.22 8.80
N HIS A 72 -11.02 -14.48 8.81
CA HIS A 72 -10.64 -13.60 9.90
C HIS A 72 -11.18 -12.20 9.63
N GLY A 73 -12.34 -11.85 10.05
CA GLY A 73 -12.99 -10.53 10.05
C GLY A 73 -12.13 -9.33 9.59
N ASP A 74 -11.84 -8.39 10.48
CA ASP A 74 -10.92 -7.28 10.21
C ASP A 74 -9.49 -7.82 10.01
N SER A 75 -9.08 -7.99 8.76
CA SER A 75 -7.83 -8.66 8.41
C SER A 75 -7.10 -7.91 7.29
N SER A 76 -5.77 -8.01 7.33
CA SER A 76 -4.93 -7.65 6.19
C SER A 76 -4.64 -8.89 5.37
N LEU A 77 -4.86 -8.83 4.08
CA LEU A 77 -4.55 -9.87 3.12
C LEU A 77 -3.38 -9.45 2.25
N LEU A 78 -2.57 -10.41 1.81
CA LEU A 78 -1.42 -10.16 0.96
C LEU A 78 -1.60 -10.88 -0.38
N ALA A 79 -1.72 -10.10 -1.46
CA ALA A 79 -1.71 -10.60 -2.82
C ALA A 79 -0.30 -10.54 -3.42
N VAL A 80 0.05 -11.51 -4.25
CA VAL A 80 1.32 -11.52 -4.98
C VAL A 80 1.11 -11.69 -6.48
N ALA A 81 1.98 -11.07 -7.25
CA ALA A 81 2.17 -11.34 -8.67
C ALA A 81 3.46 -12.15 -8.85
N THR A 82 3.37 -13.27 -9.54
CA THR A 82 4.52 -14.13 -9.82
C THR A 82 4.73 -14.29 -11.32
N VAL A 83 5.98 -14.30 -11.74
CA VAL A 83 6.42 -14.58 -13.12
C VAL A 83 7.50 -15.65 -13.05
N ASP A 84 7.31 -16.74 -13.77
CA ASP A 84 8.23 -17.90 -13.78
C ASP A 84 8.60 -18.39 -12.36
N GLY A 85 7.63 -18.33 -11.43
CA GLY A 85 7.77 -18.74 -10.02
C GLY A 85 8.43 -17.72 -9.09
N ALA A 86 8.89 -16.56 -9.60
CA ALA A 86 9.45 -15.48 -8.79
C ALA A 86 8.38 -14.44 -8.47
N ILE A 87 8.34 -13.94 -7.23
CA ILE A 87 7.48 -12.83 -6.84
C ILE A 87 8.04 -11.53 -7.46
N VAL A 88 7.21 -10.87 -8.27
CA VAL A 88 7.55 -9.62 -8.96
C VAL A 88 6.67 -8.45 -8.54
N GLY A 89 5.67 -8.70 -7.69
CA GLY A 89 4.79 -7.67 -7.16
C GLY A 89 4.01 -8.16 -5.95
N MET A 90 3.61 -7.22 -5.13
CA MET A 90 2.75 -7.48 -3.96
C MET A 90 1.73 -6.36 -3.77
N ALA A 91 0.62 -6.70 -3.14
CA ALA A 91 -0.37 -5.75 -2.66
C ALA A 91 -0.84 -6.16 -1.26
N LEU A 92 -0.79 -5.22 -0.30
CA LEU A 92 -1.44 -5.35 1.00
C LEU A 92 -2.83 -4.74 0.94
N VAL A 93 -3.82 -5.45 1.49
CA VAL A 93 -5.22 -5.06 1.44
C VAL A 93 -5.84 -5.26 2.81
N SER A 94 -6.31 -4.18 3.42
CA SER A 94 -7.08 -4.21 4.67
C SER A 94 -8.58 -4.30 4.38
N ILE A 95 -9.29 -5.13 5.15
CA ILE A 95 -10.74 -5.28 5.04
C ILE A 95 -11.38 -4.82 6.34
N ASP A 96 -12.27 -3.83 6.26
CA ASP A 96 -13.10 -3.42 7.39
C ASP A 96 -14.48 -4.06 7.28
N THR A 97 -14.72 -5.05 8.14
CA THR A 97 -16.00 -5.76 8.20
C THR A 97 -17.00 -5.16 9.18
N ARG A 98 -16.58 -4.17 9.99
CA ARG A 98 -17.42 -3.57 11.04
C ARG A 98 -18.55 -2.72 10.48
N GLN A 99 -18.40 -2.19 9.27
CA GLN A 99 -19.36 -1.32 8.62
C GLN A 99 -20.24 -2.03 7.58
N ARG A 100 -20.51 -3.31 7.75
CA ARG A 100 -21.33 -4.12 6.81
C ARG A 100 -22.75 -3.58 6.60
N ALA A 101 -23.27 -2.77 7.54
CA ALA A 101 -24.62 -2.22 7.43
C ALA A 101 -24.78 -1.12 6.36
N ALA A 102 -23.69 -0.47 5.91
CA ALA A 102 -23.73 0.56 4.90
C ALA A 102 -23.22 0.01 3.54
N LYS A 103 -21.93 0.20 3.25
CA LYS A 103 -21.26 -0.41 2.10
C LYS A 103 -19.91 -0.91 2.59
N SER A 104 -19.74 -2.22 2.52
CA SER A 104 -18.46 -2.87 2.86
C SER A 104 -17.32 -2.29 2.01
N PHE A 105 -16.17 -2.09 2.60
CA PHE A 105 -15.02 -1.57 1.89
C PHE A 105 -13.72 -2.28 2.29
N ALA A 106 -12.75 -2.16 1.42
CA ALA A 106 -11.36 -2.51 1.67
C ALA A 106 -10.47 -1.30 1.36
N ALA A 107 -9.27 -1.28 1.91
CA ALA A 107 -8.20 -0.37 1.53
C ALA A 107 -7.08 -1.15 0.85
N LEU A 108 -6.58 -0.64 -0.26
CA LEU A 108 -5.32 -1.05 -0.85
C LEU A 108 -4.23 -0.23 -0.16
N ASP A 109 -3.64 -0.82 0.87
CA ASP A 109 -2.66 -0.15 1.72
C ASP A 109 -1.32 0.00 0.99
N ASP A 110 -0.90 -1.04 0.27
CA ASP A 110 0.35 -1.06 -0.47
C ASP A 110 0.20 -1.71 -1.84
N LEU A 111 0.93 -1.17 -2.82
CA LEU A 111 1.16 -1.78 -4.12
C LEU A 111 2.61 -1.58 -4.52
N VAL A 112 3.39 -2.64 -4.50
CA VAL A 112 4.82 -2.61 -4.81
C VAL A 112 5.14 -3.59 -5.92
N LEU A 113 5.93 -3.12 -6.90
CA LEU A 113 6.38 -3.93 -8.03
C LEU A 113 7.90 -3.89 -8.15
N HIS A 114 8.49 -5.03 -8.45
CA HIS A 114 9.88 -5.09 -8.89
C HIS A 114 10.06 -4.18 -10.12
N PRO A 115 11.19 -3.45 -10.25
CA PRO A 115 11.43 -2.55 -11.38
C PRO A 115 11.21 -3.21 -12.75
N ASP A 116 11.66 -4.45 -12.93
CA ASP A 116 11.55 -5.19 -14.19
C ASP A 116 10.11 -5.55 -14.56
N ALA A 117 9.18 -5.54 -13.58
CA ALA A 117 7.77 -5.78 -13.81
C ALA A 117 6.97 -4.49 -14.05
N ARG A 118 7.60 -3.32 -13.90
CA ARG A 118 6.96 -2.03 -14.16
C ARG A 118 6.81 -1.81 -15.68
N GLY A 119 5.74 -1.13 -16.06
CA GLY A 119 5.46 -0.85 -17.48
C GLY A 119 4.98 -2.07 -18.31
N SER A 120 5.03 -3.29 -17.77
CA SER A 120 4.57 -4.52 -18.44
C SER A 120 3.04 -4.76 -18.35
N GLY A 121 2.32 -3.95 -17.59
CA GLY A 121 0.91 -4.19 -17.29
C GLY A 121 0.66 -5.02 -16.02
N THR A 122 1.69 -5.60 -15.40
CA THR A 122 1.57 -6.45 -14.20
C THR A 122 0.85 -5.73 -13.06
N GLY A 123 1.20 -4.47 -12.76
CA GLY A 123 0.54 -3.72 -11.69
C GLY A 123 -0.94 -3.47 -11.97
N THR A 124 -1.31 -3.20 -13.22
CA THR A 124 -2.70 -3.08 -13.63
C THR A 124 -3.45 -4.38 -13.39
N ALA A 125 -2.88 -5.48 -13.86
CA ALA A 125 -3.50 -6.79 -13.74
C ALA A 125 -3.63 -7.24 -12.29
N LEU A 126 -2.65 -6.91 -11.41
CA LEU A 126 -2.72 -7.21 -9.98
C LEU A 126 -3.85 -6.42 -9.31
N VAL A 127 -3.96 -5.11 -9.58
CA VAL A 127 -5.05 -4.28 -9.01
C VAL A 127 -6.43 -4.77 -9.47
N GLU A 128 -6.59 -5.10 -10.74
CA GLU A 128 -7.85 -5.62 -11.29
C GLU A 128 -8.19 -7.01 -10.72
N TRP A 129 -7.19 -7.85 -10.53
CA TRP A 129 -7.37 -9.16 -9.89
C TRP A 129 -7.83 -8.99 -8.43
N VAL A 130 -7.15 -8.15 -7.65
CA VAL A 130 -7.56 -7.82 -6.26
C VAL A 130 -8.99 -7.28 -6.23
N ALA A 131 -9.32 -6.33 -7.10
CA ALA A 131 -10.68 -5.76 -7.17
C ALA A 131 -11.73 -6.82 -7.54
N GLY A 132 -11.38 -7.79 -8.39
CA GLY A 132 -12.22 -8.94 -8.74
C GLY A 132 -12.49 -9.85 -7.54
N GLU A 133 -11.43 -10.21 -6.82
CA GLU A 133 -11.50 -11.02 -5.59
C GLU A 133 -12.36 -10.33 -4.51
N LEU A 134 -12.09 -9.06 -4.23
CA LEU A 134 -12.87 -8.25 -3.28
C LEU A 134 -14.36 -8.25 -3.64
N ARG A 135 -14.68 -8.03 -4.91
CA ARG A 135 -16.06 -8.03 -5.40
C ARG A 135 -16.73 -9.40 -5.23
N SER A 136 -16.02 -10.50 -5.48
CA SER A 136 -16.56 -11.86 -5.31
C SER A 136 -16.88 -12.17 -3.85
N HIS A 137 -16.20 -11.51 -2.90
CA HIS A 137 -16.46 -11.58 -1.46
C HIS A 137 -17.44 -10.51 -0.94
N GLY A 138 -18.11 -9.79 -1.84
CA GLY A 138 -19.15 -8.83 -1.48
C GLY A 138 -18.64 -7.47 -1.00
N ILE A 139 -17.36 -7.16 -1.19
CA ILE A 139 -16.80 -5.83 -0.92
C ILE A 139 -17.25 -4.86 -2.00
N ALA A 140 -17.86 -3.76 -1.59
CA ALA A 140 -18.50 -2.81 -2.50
C ALA A 140 -17.59 -1.65 -2.93
N ARG A 141 -16.51 -1.37 -2.17
CA ARG A 141 -15.61 -0.25 -2.42
C ARG A 141 -14.17 -0.62 -2.11
N LEU A 142 -13.27 -0.08 -2.91
CA LEU A 142 -11.82 -0.15 -2.67
C LEU A 142 -11.28 1.28 -2.56
N PHE A 143 -10.70 1.62 -1.42
CA PHE A 143 -10.02 2.88 -1.18
C PHE A 143 -8.51 2.67 -1.26
N LEU A 144 -7.77 3.76 -1.43
CA LEU A 144 -6.32 3.83 -1.27
C LEU A 144 -5.91 5.25 -0.91
N GLU A 145 -4.73 5.38 -0.32
CA GLU A 145 -4.05 6.66 -0.17
C GLU A 145 -2.77 6.67 -1.01
N CYS A 146 -2.39 7.85 -1.47
CA CYS A 146 -1.12 8.07 -2.16
C CYS A 146 -0.43 9.28 -1.57
N GLY A 147 0.85 9.21 -1.36
CA GLY A 147 1.66 10.36 -0.97
C GLY A 147 1.40 11.55 -1.91
N ALA A 148 1.36 12.76 -1.35
CA ALA A 148 1.05 13.98 -2.10
C ALA A 148 2.00 14.21 -3.28
N HIS A 149 3.25 13.76 -3.17
CA HIS A 149 4.29 13.90 -4.19
C HIS A 149 4.41 12.68 -5.12
N ASN A 150 3.70 11.57 -4.84
CA ASN A 150 3.71 10.38 -5.68
C ASN A 150 2.78 10.54 -6.90
N LEU A 151 3.13 11.47 -7.79
CA LEU A 151 2.34 11.80 -8.98
C LEU A 151 2.17 10.61 -9.92
N ASN A 152 3.17 9.73 -9.99
CA ASN A 152 3.13 8.53 -10.82
C ASN A 152 2.05 7.55 -10.33
N ALA A 153 1.98 7.29 -9.02
CA ALA A 153 0.94 6.46 -8.44
C ALA A 153 -0.45 7.09 -8.62
N GLN A 154 -0.58 8.39 -8.39
CA GLN A 154 -1.85 9.10 -8.60
C GLN A 154 -2.35 8.98 -10.04
N GLN A 155 -1.48 9.15 -11.03
CA GLN A 155 -1.84 8.97 -12.45
C GLN A 155 -2.19 7.51 -12.76
N PHE A 156 -1.41 6.58 -12.21
CA PHE A 156 -1.65 5.15 -12.37
C PHE A 156 -3.06 4.77 -11.90
N PHE A 157 -3.46 5.17 -10.70
CA PHE A 157 -4.76 4.82 -10.13
C PHE A 157 -5.92 5.58 -10.80
N LYS A 158 -5.75 6.87 -11.13
CA LYS A 158 -6.75 7.62 -11.92
C LYS A 158 -7.06 6.96 -13.25
N GLY A 159 -6.05 6.44 -13.95
CA GLY A 159 -6.22 5.70 -15.19
C GLY A 159 -6.97 4.36 -15.04
N ARG A 160 -7.26 3.93 -13.80
CA ARG A 160 -7.98 2.68 -13.45
C ARG A 160 -9.29 2.94 -12.73
N GLY A 161 -9.84 4.15 -12.90
CA GLY A 161 -11.15 4.51 -12.38
C GLY A 161 -11.18 4.94 -10.91
N PHE A 162 -10.04 5.03 -10.23
CA PHE A 162 -10.02 5.64 -8.91
C PHE A 162 -10.21 7.16 -9.01
N GLN A 163 -11.02 7.69 -8.11
CA GLN A 163 -11.35 9.12 -8.06
C GLN A 163 -10.89 9.68 -6.73
N GLN A 164 -10.33 10.87 -6.73
CA GLN A 164 -9.98 11.58 -5.52
C GLN A 164 -11.26 12.01 -4.80
N VAL A 165 -11.43 11.56 -3.56
CA VAL A 165 -12.64 11.83 -2.75
C VAL A 165 -12.36 12.73 -1.55
N SER A 166 -11.09 12.89 -1.17
CA SER A 166 -10.66 13.74 -0.04
C SER A 166 -9.23 14.23 -0.21
N VAL A 167 -8.86 15.19 0.62
CA VAL A 167 -7.48 15.65 0.81
C VAL A 167 -7.23 15.71 2.31
N VAL A 168 -6.07 15.19 2.76
CA VAL A 168 -5.62 15.29 4.16
C VAL A 168 -4.51 16.33 4.22
N MET A 169 -4.55 17.19 5.26
CA MET A 169 -3.57 18.23 5.52
C MET A 169 -3.01 18.06 6.93
N LEU A 170 -1.69 18.19 7.07
CA LEU A 170 -0.99 18.07 8.35
C LEU A 170 -0.57 19.46 8.87
N ARG A 171 -0.67 19.65 10.18
CA ARG A 171 0.01 20.69 10.92
C ARG A 171 0.61 20.05 12.17
N ASP A 172 1.93 20.10 12.29
CA ASP A 172 2.60 19.70 13.52
C ASP A 172 2.33 20.74 14.63
N LEU A 173 1.99 20.26 15.82
CA LEU A 173 1.67 21.12 16.96
C LEU A 173 2.84 21.23 17.97
N ASP A 174 3.86 20.38 17.81
CA ASP A 174 5.03 20.31 18.68
C ASP A 174 6.20 21.20 18.21
N ASP A 175 6.07 21.87 17.08
CA ASP A 175 7.06 22.84 16.57
C ASP A 175 7.10 24.08 17.48
N LYS A 176 7.97 24.03 18.49
CA LYS A 176 8.23 25.14 19.41
C LYS A 176 8.98 26.33 18.75
N ASP A 177 9.35 26.23 17.49
CA ASP A 177 10.21 27.19 16.80
C ASP A 177 9.44 28.23 15.96
N ALA A 178 8.10 28.13 15.85
CA ALA A 178 7.31 29.08 15.06
C ALA A 178 7.01 30.42 15.75
N ASP A 179 7.28 30.57 17.04
CA ASP A 179 6.94 31.77 17.83
C ASP A 179 8.16 32.68 18.12
N GLY A 180 9.31 32.44 17.49
CA GLY A 180 10.60 33.10 17.82
C GLY A 180 10.98 34.34 17.03
N GLU A 181 10.31 34.72 15.96
CA GLU A 181 10.80 35.80 15.04
C GLU A 181 9.78 36.91 14.71
N GLY A 182 8.93 37.26 15.64
CA GLY A 182 7.89 38.29 15.45
C GLY A 182 7.92 39.51 16.37
N ALA A 183 8.94 39.67 17.25
CA ALA A 183 8.92 40.76 18.24
C ALA A 183 10.25 41.49 18.40
N ARG A 184 10.81 42.11 17.36
CA ARG A 184 11.75 43.22 17.48
C ARG A 184 11.69 44.08 16.22
N HIS A 185 10.82 45.08 16.20
CA HIS A 185 11.03 46.39 15.62
C HIS A 185 9.77 47.22 15.82
N GLY A 186 9.81 48.09 16.81
CA GLY A 186 8.90 49.20 17.06
C GLY A 186 9.61 50.16 17.98
#